data_36359fd5ff2bffd7693109eeecd7c4f9
#
_entry.id   36359fd5ff2bffd7693109eeecd7c4f9
#
_cell.length_a   1.000
_cell.length_b   1.000
_cell.length_c   1.000
_cell.angle_alpha   90.00
_cell.angle_beta   90.00
_cell.angle_gamma   90.00
#
_symmetry.space_group_name_H-M   'P 1'
#
loop_
_entity.id
_entity.type
_entity.pdbx_description
1 polymer ?
#
loop_
_entity_poly.entity_id
_entity_poly.type
_entity_poly.pdbx_seq_one_letter_code
_entity_poly.pdbx_strand_id
1 'polypeptide(L)'
;MARAAWLLLFIVWQPAAPPAAPSSLDFDTFKAKVQPLLAEKRPGHARCITCHSTGTAFRLLRLPAGRTAYTDEESRKNFDAAARVVLPGVPLKSRLLTMPLSHEAGGTEFHPGGKHWESQDDPEWKALADWVKGTK
;
A
#
# COMPACT_ATOMS: atom_id res chain seq x y z
N MET A 1 46.26 -52.54 17.25
CA MET A 1 46.14 -51.26 17.95
C MET A 1 45.43 -50.28 17.00
N ALA A 2 44.09 -50.11 17.15
CA ALA A 2 43.29 -49.25 16.32
C ALA A 2 43.06 -47.89 17.05
N ARG A 3 43.51 -46.81 16.46
CA ARG A 3 43.30 -45.43 16.94
C ARG A 3 41.98 -44.91 16.39
N ALA A 4 40.96 -44.76 17.26
CA ALA A 4 39.71 -44.09 16.94
C ALA A 4 39.95 -42.55 16.91
N ALA A 5 39.78 -41.93 15.76
CA ALA A 5 39.77 -40.46 15.61
C ALA A 5 38.36 -39.94 15.87
N TRP A 6 38.19 -39.18 16.95
CA TRP A 6 36.93 -38.45 17.24
C TRP A 6 36.89 -37.15 16.46
N LEU A 7 36.01 -37.06 15.46
CA LEU A 7 35.69 -35.81 14.75
C LEU A 7 34.72 -35.01 15.62
N LEU A 8 35.19 -33.92 16.21
CA LEU A 8 34.36 -32.94 16.88
C LEU A 8 33.70 -32.04 15.82
N LEU A 9 32.40 -32.24 15.62
CA LEU A 9 31.59 -31.30 14.81
C LEU A 9 31.32 -30.04 15.65
N PHE A 10 31.94 -28.93 15.26
CA PHE A 10 31.61 -27.60 15.76
C PHE A 10 30.36 -27.11 15.03
N ILE A 11 29.19 -27.13 15.69
CA ILE A 11 27.99 -26.46 15.22
C ILE A 11 28.16 -24.95 15.45
N VAL A 12 28.45 -24.23 14.36
CA VAL A 12 28.50 -22.75 14.39
C VAL A 12 27.06 -22.24 14.44
N TRP A 13 26.64 -21.75 15.60
CA TRP A 13 25.37 -21.02 15.75
C TRP A 13 25.50 -19.68 15.06
N GLN A 14 24.83 -19.51 13.90
CA GLN A 14 24.70 -18.22 13.27
C GLN A 14 23.51 -17.48 13.92
N PRO A 15 23.73 -16.27 14.47
CA PRO A 15 22.60 -15.46 14.92
C PRO A 15 21.71 -15.10 13.74
N ALA A 16 20.38 -15.28 13.92
CA ALA A 16 19.41 -14.86 12.93
C ALA A 16 19.55 -13.36 12.65
N ALA A 17 19.53 -12.97 11.35
CA ALA A 17 19.55 -11.57 10.98
C ALA A 17 18.38 -10.83 11.66
N PRO A 18 18.58 -9.60 12.17
CA PRO A 18 17.50 -8.83 12.73
C PRO A 18 16.41 -8.62 11.67
N PRO A 19 15.11 -8.61 12.07
CA PRO A 19 14.02 -8.32 11.15
C PRO A 19 14.26 -6.97 10.47
N ALA A 20 14.05 -6.92 9.15
CA ALA A 20 14.15 -5.67 8.40
C ALA A 20 13.24 -4.62 9.06
N ALA A 21 13.76 -3.40 9.22
CA ALA A 21 12.96 -2.29 9.72
C ALA A 21 11.70 -2.14 8.84
N PRO A 22 10.52 -1.87 9.43
CA PRO A 22 9.31 -1.69 8.65
C PRO A 22 9.56 -0.58 7.60
N SER A 23 9.23 -0.87 6.34
CA SER A 23 9.36 0.10 5.26
C SER A 23 8.54 1.34 5.62
N SER A 24 9.15 2.50 5.65
CA SER A 24 8.44 3.77 5.83
C SER A 24 7.77 4.15 4.51
N LEU A 25 6.51 4.59 4.58
CA LEU A 25 5.81 5.13 3.41
C LEU A 25 6.49 6.42 2.96
N ASP A 26 6.83 6.50 1.67
CA ASP A 26 7.48 7.67 1.09
C ASP A 26 6.45 8.71 0.65
N PHE A 27 6.58 9.94 1.15
CA PHE A 27 5.64 11.02 0.87
C PHE A 27 5.75 11.57 -0.55
N ASP A 28 6.97 11.66 -1.10
CA ASP A 28 7.16 12.19 -2.45
C ASP A 28 6.63 11.20 -3.49
N THR A 29 6.83 9.91 -3.28
CA THR A 29 6.19 8.86 -4.08
C THR A 29 4.67 8.91 -3.97
N PHE A 30 4.13 9.16 -2.78
CA PHE A 30 2.68 9.33 -2.61
C PHE A 30 2.16 10.50 -3.45
N LYS A 31 2.77 11.67 -3.37
CA LYS A 31 2.38 12.85 -4.15
C LYS A 31 2.42 12.61 -5.65
N ALA A 32 3.49 11.97 -6.11
CA ALA A 32 3.76 11.81 -7.54
C ALA A 32 2.97 10.67 -8.18
N LYS A 33 2.73 9.56 -7.46
CA LYS A 33 2.19 8.33 -8.03
C LYS A 33 0.86 7.88 -7.41
N VAL A 34 0.68 8.04 -6.11
CA VAL A 34 -0.50 7.52 -5.39
C VAL A 34 -1.66 8.51 -5.39
N GLN A 35 -1.41 9.74 -4.96
CA GLN A 35 -2.45 10.77 -4.84
C GLN A 35 -3.19 11.04 -6.15
N PRO A 36 -2.54 11.09 -7.34
CA PRO A 36 -3.25 11.21 -8.61
C PRO A 36 -4.24 10.07 -8.86
N LEU A 37 -3.84 8.82 -8.58
CA LEU A 37 -4.71 7.65 -8.75
C LEU A 37 -5.97 7.70 -7.88
N LEU A 38 -5.89 8.28 -6.68
CA LEU A 38 -7.04 8.44 -5.79
C LEU A 38 -8.04 9.51 -6.29
N ALA A 39 -7.58 10.45 -7.12
CA ALA A 39 -8.38 11.53 -7.68
C ALA A 39 -8.87 11.24 -9.10
N GLU A 40 -8.28 10.29 -9.81
CA GLU A 40 -8.54 10.01 -11.22
C GLU A 40 -9.91 9.37 -11.45
N LYS A 41 -10.54 9.75 -12.57
CA LYS A 41 -11.80 9.15 -13.04
C LYS A 41 -11.50 7.95 -13.94
N ARG A 42 -11.92 6.77 -13.51
CA ARG A 42 -11.85 5.57 -14.34
C ARG A 42 -13.17 5.32 -15.06
N PRO A 43 -13.13 4.72 -16.26
CA PRO A 43 -14.34 4.26 -16.95
C PRO A 43 -15.12 3.29 -16.04
N GLY A 44 -16.43 3.51 -15.92
CA GLY A 44 -17.30 2.64 -15.12
C GLY A 44 -17.21 2.80 -13.58
N HIS A 45 -16.24 3.57 -13.06
CA HIS A 45 -16.03 3.72 -11.62
C HIS A 45 -16.11 5.16 -11.15
N ALA A 46 -16.54 5.36 -9.91
CA ALA A 46 -16.40 6.65 -9.24
C ALA A 46 -14.92 6.90 -8.89
N ARG A 47 -14.53 8.18 -8.76
CA ARG A 47 -13.23 8.53 -8.16
C ARG A 47 -13.24 8.13 -6.69
N CYS A 48 -12.13 7.61 -6.17
CA CYS A 48 -12.00 7.27 -4.75
C CYS A 48 -12.40 8.46 -3.86
N ILE A 49 -11.91 9.65 -4.21
CA ILE A 49 -12.18 10.90 -3.51
C ILE A 49 -13.67 11.29 -3.50
N THR A 50 -14.50 10.79 -4.41
CA THR A 50 -15.94 11.11 -4.46
C THR A 50 -16.65 10.59 -3.21
N CYS A 51 -16.39 9.36 -2.81
CA CYS A 51 -16.94 8.74 -1.61
C CYS A 51 -16.05 9.03 -0.37
N HIS A 52 -14.74 9.06 -0.54
CA HIS A 52 -13.79 9.24 0.55
C HIS A 52 -13.52 10.71 0.93
N SER A 53 -14.30 11.67 0.48
CA SER A 53 -14.21 13.06 0.97
C SER A 53 -15.10 13.37 2.17
N THR A 54 -16.04 12.47 2.50
CA THR A 54 -16.98 12.62 3.62
C THR A 54 -17.28 11.26 4.24
N GLY A 55 -17.61 11.22 5.54
CA GLY A 55 -18.25 10.07 6.17
C GLY A 55 -17.43 8.79 6.36
N THR A 56 -16.13 8.77 6.04
CA THR A 56 -15.28 7.59 6.17
C THR A 56 -14.05 7.89 7.01
N ALA A 57 -13.47 6.84 7.63
CA ALA A 57 -12.18 6.95 8.34
C ALA A 57 -11.00 7.26 7.39
N PHE A 58 -11.07 6.78 6.15
CA PHE A 58 -10.17 7.15 5.06
C PHE A 58 -10.74 8.39 4.37
N ARG A 59 -10.40 9.57 4.89
CA ARG A 59 -10.95 10.85 4.42
C ARG A 59 -9.91 11.65 3.65
N LEU A 60 -10.19 11.86 2.36
CA LEU A 60 -9.36 12.63 1.43
C LEU A 60 -9.91 14.04 1.24
N LEU A 61 -9.04 15.02 1.05
CA LEU A 61 -9.41 16.37 0.64
C LEU A 61 -9.75 16.39 -0.85
N ARG A 62 -10.85 17.04 -1.20
CA ARG A 62 -11.16 17.35 -2.61
C ARG A 62 -10.26 18.49 -3.09
N LEU A 63 -9.85 18.40 -4.35
CA LEU A 63 -9.20 19.53 -4.99
C LEU A 63 -10.24 20.65 -5.20
N PRO A 64 -10.00 21.86 -4.70
CA PRO A 64 -10.89 22.99 -4.92
C PRO A 64 -11.15 23.30 -6.39
N ALA A 65 -12.33 23.81 -6.73
CA ALA A 65 -12.66 24.19 -8.07
C ALA A 65 -11.65 25.22 -8.62
N GLY A 66 -11.23 25.06 -9.87
CA GLY A 66 -10.24 25.91 -10.54
C GLY A 66 -8.78 25.64 -10.18
N ARG A 67 -8.51 24.69 -9.28
CA ARG A 67 -7.13 24.26 -8.98
C ARG A 67 -6.79 22.94 -9.68
N THR A 68 -5.56 22.85 -10.14
CA THR A 68 -5.02 21.66 -10.84
C THR A 68 -4.13 20.79 -9.95
N ALA A 69 -3.72 21.31 -8.77
CA ALA A 69 -2.86 20.60 -7.85
C ALA A 69 -3.18 20.91 -6.38
N TYR A 70 -2.88 19.96 -5.50
CA TYR A 70 -2.87 20.16 -4.06
C TYR A 70 -1.64 20.93 -3.62
N THR A 71 -1.74 21.68 -2.52
CA THR A 71 -0.56 22.17 -1.80
C THR A 71 0.13 21.01 -1.08
N ASP A 72 1.36 21.24 -0.62
CA ASP A 72 2.08 20.23 0.18
C ASP A 72 1.36 19.91 1.50
N GLU A 73 0.75 20.91 2.12
CA GLU A 73 -0.04 20.71 3.34
C GLU A 73 -1.28 19.83 3.07
N GLU A 74 -2.00 20.09 2.00
CA GLU A 74 -3.17 19.27 1.60
C GLU A 74 -2.76 17.86 1.22
N SER A 75 -1.65 17.72 0.49
CA SER A 75 -1.08 16.42 0.14
C SER A 75 -0.64 15.65 1.38
N ARG A 76 -0.10 16.31 2.40
CA ARG A 76 0.25 15.70 3.67
C ARG A 76 -0.98 15.16 4.41
N LYS A 77 -2.07 15.92 4.42
CA LYS A 77 -3.36 15.45 5.00
C LYS A 77 -3.90 14.21 4.27
N ASN A 78 -3.81 14.20 2.95
CA ASN A 78 -4.20 13.04 2.14
C ASN A 78 -3.28 11.82 2.37
N PHE A 79 -1.97 12.05 2.49
CA PHE A 79 -1.00 11.03 2.84
C PHE A 79 -1.30 10.41 4.20
N ASP A 80 -1.52 11.23 5.23
CA ASP A 80 -1.81 10.77 6.58
C ASP A 80 -3.11 9.96 6.63
N ALA A 81 -4.12 10.35 5.83
CA ALA A 81 -5.37 9.61 5.70
C ALA A 81 -5.14 8.24 5.03
N ALA A 82 -4.33 8.18 3.97
CA ALA A 82 -3.98 6.94 3.28
C ALA A 82 -3.14 6.01 4.17
N ALA A 83 -2.18 6.56 4.91
CA ALA A 83 -1.32 5.80 5.81
C ALA A 83 -2.10 5.05 6.91
N ARG A 84 -3.23 5.60 7.37
CA ARG A 84 -4.09 4.94 8.39
C ARG A 84 -4.75 3.65 7.91
N VAL A 85 -4.86 3.44 6.62
CA VAL A 85 -5.50 2.26 6.02
C VAL A 85 -4.51 1.36 5.29
N VAL A 86 -3.23 1.56 5.57
CA VAL A 86 -2.10 0.82 5.01
C VAL A 86 -1.30 0.16 6.13
N LEU A 87 -0.88 -1.07 5.90
CA LEU A 87 0.15 -1.74 6.67
C LEU A 87 1.45 -1.71 5.87
N PRO A 88 2.43 -0.86 6.22
CA PRO A 88 3.68 -0.73 5.47
C PRO A 88 4.38 -2.08 5.27
N GLY A 89 4.85 -2.34 4.06
CA GLY A 89 5.48 -3.60 3.66
C GLY A 89 4.51 -4.71 3.27
N VAL A 90 3.20 -4.58 3.54
CA VAL A 90 2.24 -5.70 3.38
C VAL A 90 1.00 -5.28 2.58
N PRO A 91 1.09 -5.23 1.24
CA PRO A 91 -0.01 -4.80 0.37
C PRO A 91 -1.33 -5.52 0.62
N LEU A 92 -1.33 -6.85 0.69
CA LEU A 92 -2.53 -7.66 0.87
C LEU A 92 -3.12 -7.65 2.29
N LYS A 93 -2.53 -6.89 3.21
CA LYS A 93 -3.12 -6.55 4.52
C LYS A 93 -3.49 -5.07 4.62
N SER A 94 -3.25 -4.31 3.56
CA SER A 94 -3.53 -2.88 3.47
C SER A 94 -4.92 -2.64 2.88
N ARG A 95 -5.83 -2.08 3.68
CA ARG A 95 -7.23 -1.85 3.28
C ARG A 95 -7.35 -0.93 2.06
N LEU A 96 -6.40 -0.02 1.86
CA LEU A 96 -6.32 0.81 0.65
C LEU A 96 -6.30 -0.04 -0.63
N LEU A 97 -5.66 -1.21 -0.59
CA LEU A 97 -5.49 -2.11 -1.72
C LEU A 97 -6.55 -3.22 -1.76
N THR A 98 -6.91 -3.77 -0.61
CA THR A 98 -7.78 -4.95 -0.56
C THR A 98 -9.26 -4.61 -0.67
N MET A 99 -9.70 -3.44 -0.21
CA MET A 99 -11.12 -3.06 -0.29
C MET A 99 -11.61 -2.91 -1.74
N PRO A 100 -10.90 -2.17 -2.64
CA PRO A 100 -11.32 -2.00 -4.02
C PRO A 100 -10.83 -3.10 -4.98
N LEU A 101 -10.09 -4.10 -4.52
CA LEU A 101 -9.66 -5.25 -5.31
C LEU A 101 -10.78 -6.32 -5.38
N SER A 102 -10.89 -7.02 -6.52
CA SER A 102 -11.84 -8.13 -6.66
C SER A 102 -11.55 -9.22 -5.61
N HIS A 103 -12.61 -9.92 -5.19
CA HIS A 103 -12.48 -10.97 -4.18
C HIS A 103 -11.57 -12.11 -4.66
N GLU A 104 -11.72 -12.49 -5.93
CA GLU A 104 -10.95 -13.56 -6.59
C GLU A 104 -9.46 -13.24 -6.67
N ALA A 105 -9.10 -11.95 -6.67
CA ALA A 105 -7.70 -11.48 -6.65
C ALA A 105 -7.14 -11.29 -5.22
N GLY A 106 -7.89 -11.65 -4.18
CA GLY A 106 -7.47 -11.50 -2.78
C GLY A 106 -7.98 -10.23 -2.10
N GLY A 107 -8.96 -9.55 -2.70
CA GLY A 107 -9.66 -8.42 -2.11
C GLY A 107 -10.72 -8.84 -1.09
N THR A 108 -11.36 -7.85 -0.47
CA THR A 108 -12.49 -8.09 0.42
C THR A 108 -13.74 -8.48 -0.39
N GLU A 109 -14.68 -9.16 0.24
CA GLU A 109 -15.94 -9.56 -0.40
C GLU A 109 -16.75 -8.34 -0.85
N PHE A 110 -16.82 -7.32 -0.02
CA PHE A 110 -17.66 -6.15 -0.30
C PHE A 110 -16.90 -4.83 -0.12
N HIS A 111 -17.15 -3.89 -1.05
CA HIS A 111 -16.76 -2.49 -0.99
C HIS A 111 -17.90 -1.62 -1.53
N PRO A 112 -18.47 -0.69 -0.75
CA PRO A 112 -19.62 0.13 -1.20
C PRO A 112 -19.38 0.94 -2.47
N GLY A 113 -18.12 1.33 -2.73
CA GLY A 113 -17.67 2.03 -3.94
C GLY A 113 -17.47 1.14 -5.17
N GLY A 114 -17.73 -0.16 -5.06
CA GLY A 114 -17.44 -1.17 -6.08
C GLY A 114 -15.98 -1.62 -6.10
N LYS A 115 -15.71 -2.60 -6.94
CA LYS A 115 -14.34 -3.08 -7.17
C LYS A 115 -13.73 -2.29 -8.31
N HIS A 116 -12.51 -1.79 -8.10
CA HIS A 116 -11.78 -0.95 -9.06
C HIS A 116 -10.74 -1.74 -9.83
N TRP A 117 -10.25 -2.85 -9.28
CA TRP A 117 -9.23 -3.70 -9.88
C TRP A 117 -9.65 -5.16 -9.85
N GLU A 118 -9.65 -5.79 -11.02
CA GLU A 118 -9.99 -7.21 -11.19
C GLU A 118 -8.79 -8.12 -10.84
N SER A 119 -7.57 -7.57 -10.87
CA SER A 119 -6.34 -8.33 -10.68
C SER A 119 -5.27 -7.50 -9.98
N GLN A 120 -4.38 -8.17 -9.27
CA GLN A 120 -3.14 -7.58 -8.74
C GLN A 120 -2.14 -7.20 -9.86
N ASP A 121 -2.40 -7.61 -11.08
CA ASP A 121 -1.61 -7.24 -12.26
C ASP A 121 -1.98 -5.89 -12.85
N ASP A 122 -3.08 -5.28 -12.40
CA ASP A 122 -3.47 -3.94 -12.79
C ASP A 122 -2.34 -2.94 -12.48
N PRO A 123 -1.92 -2.11 -13.44
CA PRO A 123 -0.82 -1.16 -13.27
C PRO A 123 -1.02 -0.17 -12.11
N GLU A 124 -2.25 0.26 -11.88
CA GLU A 124 -2.55 1.19 -10.77
C GLU A 124 -2.49 0.48 -9.43
N TRP A 125 -3.02 -0.76 -9.37
CA TRP A 125 -2.88 -1.58 -8.16
C TRP A 125 -1.41 -1.83 -7.82
N LYS A 126 -0.59 -2.16 -8.83
CA LYS A 126 0.87 -2.32 -8.67
C LYS A 126 1.54 -1.05 -8.16
N ALA A 127 1.20 0.12 -8.72
CA ALA A 127 1.79 1.39 -8.27
C ALA A 127 1.49 1.67 -6.79
N LEU A 128 0.26 1.39 -6.33
CA LEU A 128 -0.11 1.48 -4.93
C LEU A 128 0.62 0.43 -4.07
N ALA A 129 0.71 -0.81 -4.56
CA ALA A 129 1.39 -1.90 -3.85
C ALA A 129 2.88 -1.62 -3.68
N ASP A 130 3.53 -1.05 -4.69
CA ASP A 130 4.95 -0.69 -4.63
C ASP A 130 5.20 0.44 -3.62
N TRP A 131 4.32 1.44 -3.57
CA TRP A 131 4.38 2.46 -2.53
C TRP A 131 4.22 1.84 -1.12
N VAL A 132 3.28 0.92 -0.95
CA VAL A 132 3.07 0.22 0.34
C VAL A 132 4.28 -0.63 0.72
N LYS A 133 4.95 -1.27 -0.24
CA LYS A 133 6.19 -2.03 -0.03
C LYS A 133 7.38 -1.13 0.29
N GLY A 134 7.30 0.18 -0.01
CA GLY A 134 8.42 1.10 0.11
C GLY A 134 9.43 0.98 -1.04
N THR A 135 9.03 0.39 -2.17
CA THR A 135 9.83 0.37 -3.41
C THR A 135 9.65 1.69 -4.17
N LYS A 136 10.76 2.27 -4.64
CA LYS A 136 10.78 3.56 -5.37
C LYS A 136 10.66 3.35 -6.88
#